data_6373e46bb508364dc1ba998e1e1901d1
#
_entry.id   6373e46bb508364dc1ba998e1e1901d1
#
_cell.length_a   1.000
_cell.length_b   1.000
_cell.length_c   1.000
_cell.angle_alpha   90.00
_cell.angle_beta   90.00
_cell.angle_gamma   90.00
#
_symmetry.space_group_name_H-M   'P 1'
#
loop_
_entity.id
_entity.type
_entity.pdbx_description
1 polymer ?
#
loop_
_entity_poly.entity_id
_entity_poly.type
_entity_poly.pdbx_seq_one_letter_code
_entity_poly.pdbx_strand_id
1 'polypeptide(L)'
;KHLRNVFRDEELVEESVCAKFAQTAGDGKTYQTRFFNLDAILSVGYRVNSKRGVQFRQWASRILKDYLVRGYALDRQRLDHNARELEAALLLVRRTLSNAELAREAGSGLAEIVVRYTQTFLWLQRYDEGLLTDPRGHPGGALPPLDEAHAGIATLKADLMAKGQASALFGLERDDGLAALLGNLDQTAFGAPAYPTLESRAAHLLYFVVKNHPFADGNKRIGAFLFAGFLHRNDRLFGADGSPVVNDVGLAALSLLVAQSRPAEKDVLIRLIMNMLAGDVA
;
A
#
# COMPACT_ATOMS: atom_id res chain seq x y z
N LYS A 1 -29.18 11.29 33.55
CA LYS A 1 -28.74 10.45 34.67
C LYS A 1 -27.27 10.11 34.60
N HIS A 2 -26.76 9.58 33.47
CA HIS A 2 -25.36 9.16 33.32
C HIS A 2 -24.36 10.32 33.43
N LEU A 3 -24.58 11.45 32.78
CA LEU A 3 -23.75 12.65 32.93
C LEU A 3 -23.61 13.14 34.38
N ARG A 4 -24.73 13.16 35.14
CA ARG A 4 -24.66 13.54 36.55
C ARG A 4 -23.75 12.62 37.38
N ASN A 5 -23.70 11.34 37.04
CA ASN A 5 -22.80 10.39 37.71
C ASN A 5 -21.35 10.65 37.33
N VAL A 6 -21.07 10.97 36.05
CA VAL A 6 -19.72 11.32 35.56
C VAL A 6 -19.17 12.53 36.35
N PHE A 7 -19.98 13.56 36.53
CA PHE A 7 -19.56 14.76 37.27
C PHE A 7 -19.47 14.50 38.79
N ARG A 8 -20.43 13.73 39.38
CA ARG A 8 -20.38 13.38 40.78
C ARG A 8 -19.18 12.54 41.15
N ASP A 9 -18.79 11.63 40.26
CA ASP A 9 -17.66 10.70 40.45
C ASP A 9 -16.31 11.37 40.02
N GLU A 10 -16.31 12.69 39.79
CA GLU A 10 -15.15 13.52 39.41
C GLU A 10 -14.38 13.01 38.20
N GLU A 11 -15.05 12.21 37.33
CA GLU A 11 -14.43 11.71 36.10
C GLU A 11 -14.19 12.85 35.10
N LEU A 12 -15.11 13.84 35.03
CA LEU A 12 -15.00 15.05 34.20
C LEU A 12 -15.54 16.26 35.00
N VAL A 13 -14.93 17.41 34.76
CA VAL A 13 -15.40 18.72 35.24
C VAL A 13 -16.43 19.28 34.26
N GLU A 14 -17.63 19.64 34.77
CA GLU A 14 -18.74 20.08 33.91
C GLU A 14 -18.37 21.29 33.02
N GLU A 15 -17.64 22.25 33.56
CA GLU A 15 -17.23 23.47 32.87
C GLU A 15 -16.28 23.21 31.68
N SER A 16 -15.50 22.12 31.75
CA SER A 16 -14.57 21.76 30.69
C SER A 16 -15.21 21.01 29.53
N VAL A 17 -16.39 20.42 29.73
CA VAL A 17 -17.03 19.51 28.75
C VAL A 17 -18.41 19.96 28.31
N CYS A 18 -18.96 21.04 28.90
CA CYS A 18 -20.31 21.54 28.63
C CYS A 18 -20.27 23.02 28.26
N ALA A 19 -20.82 23.36 27.09
CA ALA A 19 -21.08 24.75 26.67
C ALA A 19 -22.60 24.98 26.54
N LYS A 20 -23.06 26.19 26.86
CA LYS A 20 -24.45 26.62 26.67
C LYS A 20 -24.52 27.56 25.49
N PHE A 21 -25.38 27.26 24.55
CA PHE A 21 -25.65 28.11 23.42
C PHE A 21 -27.13 28.51 23.39
N ALA A 22 -27.36 29.77 23.07
CA ALA A 22 -28.71 30.29 22.82
C ALA A 22 -29.21 29.74 21.47
N GLN A 23 -30.31 29.00 21.47
CA GLN A 23 -30.93 28.45 20.27
C GLN A 23 -32.38 28.93 20.19
N THR A 24 -32.74 29.59 19.07
CA THR A 24 -34.11 30.01 18.80
C THR A 24 -34.89 28.83 18.23
N ALA A 25 -35.93 28.41 18.88
CA ALA A 25 -36.81 27.34 18.43
C ALA A 25 -37.87 27.87 17.44
N GLY A 26 -38.59 26.95 16.76
CA GLY A 26 -39.61 27.28 15.79
C GLY A 26 -40.82 28.06 16.36
N ASP A 27 -40.94 28.17 17.68
CA ASP A 27 -41.92 28.98 18.37
C ASP A 27 -41.47 30.45 18.60
N GLY A 28 -40.29 30.83 18.08
CA GLY A 28 -39.68 32.15 18.20
C GLY A 28 -39.04 32.45 19.57
N LYS A 29 -39.05 31.49 20.51
CA LYS A 29 -38.40 31.65 21.83
C LYS A 29 -36.96 31.17 21.80
N THR A 30 -36.12 31.83 22.58
CA THR A 30 -34.71 31.47 22.74
C THR A 30 -34.51 30.61 23.96
N TYR A 31 -33.94 29.45 23.78
CA TYR A 31 -33.62 28.49 24.83
C TYR A 31 -32.11 28.37 24.99
N GLN A 32 -31.65 28.23 26.24
CA GLN A 32 -30.27 27.88 26.54
C GLN A 32 -30.08 26.37 26.42
N THR A 33 -29.50 25.91 25.31
CA THR A 33 -29.25 24.48 25.05
C THR A 33 -27.83 24.12 25.45
N ARG A 34 -27.69 23.01 26.17
CA ARG A 34 -26.40 22.48 26.62
C ARG A 34 -25.82 21.53 25.54
N PHE A 35 -24.60 21.81 25.13
CA PHE A 35 -23.83 20.97 24.24
C PHE A 35 -22.66 20.36 24.98
N PHE A 36 -22.31 19.13 24.65
CA PHE A 36 -21.24 18.39 25.29
C PHE A 36 -20.17 18.02 24.27
N ASN A 37 -18.91 18.08 24.69
CA ASN A 37 -17.77 17.69 23.86
C ASN A 37 -17.61 16.16 23.77
N LEU A 38 -16.58 15.71 23.04
CA LEU A 38 -16.31 14.28 22.82
C LEU A 38 -16.01 13.54 24.12
N ASP A 39 -15.33 14.16 25.09
CA ASP A 39 -14.98 13.52 26.36
C ASP A 39 -16.23 13.11 27.15
N ALA A 40 -17.23 13.98 27.21
CA ALA A 40 -18.52 13.67 27.83
C ALA A 40 -19.25 12.52 27.12
N ILE A 41 -19.18 12.47 25.77
CA ILE A 41 -19.76 11.39 24.97
C ILE A 41 -19.06 10.05 25.25
N LEU A 42 -17.73 10.05 25.32
CA LEU A 42 -16.94 8.86 25.63
C LEU A 42 -17.25 8.32 27.02
N SER A 43 -17.21 9.17 28.06
CA SER A 43 -17.48 8.77 29.45
C SER A 43 -18.89 8.22 29.61
N VAL A 44 -19.89 8.85 29.00
CA VAL A 44 -21.28 8.34 29.02
C VAL A 44 -21.38 7.02 28.25
N GLY A 45 -20.72 6.89 27.10
CA GLY A 45 -20.75 5.69 26.27
C GLY A 45 -20.24 4.43 27.00
N TYR A 46 -19.24 4.59 27.85
CA TYR A 46 -18.74 3.50 28.70
C TYR A 46 -19.70 3.11 29.83
N ARG A 47 -20.53 4.03 30.31
CA ARG A 47 -21.46 3.81 31.44
C ARG A 47 -22.85 3.36 31.02
N VAL A 48 -23.26 3.58 29.77
CA VAL A 48 -24.61 3.24 29.32
C VAL A 48 -24.76 1.74 29.10
N ASN A 49 -25.72 1.14 29.83
CA ASN A 49 -26.07 -0.27 29.66
C ASN A 49 -27.22 -0.43 28.65
N SER A 50 -26.91 -0.34 27.36
CA SER A 50 -27.86 -0.54 26.27
C SER A 50 -27.16 -1.26 25.09
N LYS A 51 -27.94 -1.78 24.15
CA LYS A 51 -27.39 -2.39 22.91
C LYS A 51 -26.46 -1.41 22.17
N ARG A 52 -26.83 -0.13 22.07
CA ARG A 52 -25.98 0.90 21.47
C ARG A 52 -24.72 1.18 22.28
N GLY A 53 -24.82 1.17 23.62
CA GLY A 53 -23.66 1.30 24.52
C GLY A 53 -22.68 0.14 24.34
N VAL A 54 -23.16 -1.09 24.14
CA VAL A 54 -22.32 -2.26 23.84
C VAL A 54 -21.61 -2.08 22.49
N GLN A 55 -22.33 -1.68 21.44
CA GLN A 55 -21.75 -1.42 20.13
C GLN A 55 -20.68 -0.31 20.19
N PHE A 56 -20.96 0.77 20.93
CA PHE A 56 -19.99 1.84 21.15
C PHE A 56 -18.71 1.32 21.82
N ARG A 57 -18.83 0.55 22.91
CA ARG A 57 -17.65 -0.01 23.59
C ARG A 57 -16.85 -0.97 22.73
N GLN A 58 -17.52 -1.81 21.93
CA GLN A 58 -16.85 -2.70 20.99
C GLN A 58 -16.09 -1.92 19.92
N TRP A 59 -16.69 -0.85 19.38
CA TRP A 59 -16.04 0.04 18.44
C TRP A 59 -14.84 0.75 19.08
N ALA A 60 -15.01 1.38 20.22
CA ALA A 60 -13.95 2.09 20.93
C ALA A 60 -12.78 1.17 21.33
N SER A 61 -13.09 -0.05 21.83
CA SER A 61 -12.06 -1.04 22.17
C SER A 61 -11.29 -1.51 20.95
N ARG A 62 -11.94 -1.64 19.79
CA ARG A 62 -11.26 -1.98 18.54
C ARG A 62 -10.29 -0.88 18.11
N ILE A 63 -10.73 0.38 18.12
CA ILE A 63 -9.88 1.54 17.78
C ILE A 63 -8.69 1.63 18.75
N LEU A 64 -8.93 1.48 20.05
CA LEU A 64 -7.86 1.50 21.05
C LEU A 64 -6.87 0.34 20.86
N LYS A 65 -7.37 -0.86 20.56
CA LYS A 65 -6.52 -2.01 20.26
C LYS A 65 -5.67 -1.78 19.01
N ASP A 66 -6.27 -1.26 17.94
CA ASP A 66 -5.53 -0.92 16.72
C ASP A 66 -4.44 0.12 17.00
N TYR A 67 -4.75 1.15 17.80
CA TYR A 67 -3.78 2.16 18.24
C TYR A 67 -2.63 1.57 19.07
N LEU A 68 -2.94 0.73 20.07
CA LEU A 68 -1.92 0.13 20.95
C LEU A 68 -1.04 -0.88 20.20
N VAL A 69 -1.60 -1.62 19.24
CA VAL A 69 -0.87 -2.66 18.50
C VAL A 69 -0.07 -2.07 17.33
N ARG A 70 -0.63 -1.08 16.64
CA ARG A 70 -0.05 -0.52 15.39
C ARG A 70 0.63 0.85 15.60
N GLY A 71 0.42 1.49 16.75
CA GLY A 71 0.90 2.84 17.03
C GLY A 71 0.04 3.96 16.45
N TYR A 72 -1.04 3.64 15.71
CA TYR A 72 -1.98 4.61 15.14
C TYR A 72 -3.36 3.99 14.91
N ALA A 73 -4.40 4.85 14.85
CA ALA A 73 -5.75 4.48 14.44
C ALA A 73 -6.20 5.41 13.30
N LEU A 74 -6.55 4.82 12.15
CA LEU A 74 -6.97 5.55 10.95
C LEU A 74 -8.47 5.41 10.70
N ASP A 75 -9.10 6.51 10.31
CA ASP A 75 -10.44 6.50 9.73
C ASP A 75 -10.36 6.09 8.25
N ARG A 76 -10.41 4.79 8.00
CA ARG A 76 -10.35 4.23 6.64
C ARG A 76 -11.45 4.74 5.73
N GLN A 77 -12.67 4.97 6.25
CA GLN A 77 -13.78 5.45 5.42
C GLN A 77 -13.54 6.86 4.92
N ARG A 78 -12.94 7.72 5.76
CA ARG A 78 -12.59 9.08 5.39
C ARG A 78 -11.46 9.11 4.36
N LEU A 79 -10.49 8.24 4.48
CA LEU A 79 -9.37 8.10 3.54
C LEU A 79 -9.82 7.56 2.19
N ASP A 80 -10.66 6.52 2.18
CA ASP A 80 -11.25 5.98 0.94
C ASP A 80 -12.18 7.00 0.26
N HIS A 81 -12.85 7.84 1.02
CA HIS A 81 -13.66 8.94 0.49
C HIS A 81 -12.79 10.00 -0.15
N ASN A 82 -11.75 10.46 0.53
CA ASN A 82 -10.80 11.45 0.01
C ASN A 82 -10.06 10.94 -1.23
N ALA A 83 -9.68 9.65 -1.26
CA ALA A 83 -9.07 9.03 -2.43
C ALA A 83 -10.01 9.04 -3.64
N ARG A 84 -11.29 8.68 -3.45
CA ARG A 84 -12.31 8.73 -4.51
C ARG A 84 -12.61 10.16 -4.98
N GLU A 85 -12.64 11.14 -4.08
CA GLU A 85 -12.79 12.55 -4.45
C GLU A 85 -11.61 13.04 -5.29
N LEU A 86 -10.39 12.64 -4.93
CA LEU A 86 -9.19 12.95 -5.70
C LEU A 86 -9.24 12.27 -7.08
N GLU A 87 -9.58 10.99 -7.16
CA GLU A 87 -9.76 10.27 -8.43
C GLU A 87 -10.82 10.94 -9.30
N ALA A 88 -11.97 11.33 -8.74
CA ALA A 88 -13.02 12.03 -9.47
C ALA A 88 -12.56 13.40 -9.99
N ALA A 89 -11.83 14.17 -9.18
CA ALA A 89 -11.25 15.45 -9.59
C ALA A 89 -10.25 15.29 -10.74
N LEU A 90 -9.43 14.25 -10.68
CA LEU A 90 -8.43 13.95 -11.70
C LEU A 90 -9.03 13.43 -13.00
N LEU A 91 -10.13 12.66 -12.91
CA LEU A 91 -10.91 12.26 -14.06
C LEU A 91 -11.54 13.47 -14.76
N LEU A 92 -11.95 14.48 -13.98
CA LEU A 92 -12.44 15.75 -14.50
C LEU A 92 -11.32 16.52 -15.21
N VAL A 93 -10.15 16.65 -14.60
CA VAL A 93 -8.95 17.27 -15.20
C VAL A 93 -8.56 16.55 -16.50
N ARG A 94 -8.53 15.22 -16.49
CA ARG A 94 -8.22 14.40 -17.69
C ARG A 94 -9.22 14.64 -18.82
N ARG A 95 -10.53 14.73 -18.52
CA ARG A 95 -11.57 15.05 -19.51
C ARG A 95 -11.43 16.49 -20.04
N THR A 96 -11.04 17.42 -19.19
CA THR A 96 -10.81 18.82 -19.57
C THR A 96 -9.60 18.95 -20.49
N LEU A 97 -8.50 18.23 -20.21
CA LEU A 97 -7.29 18.20 -21.03
C LEU A 97 -7.47 17.48 -22.38
N SER A 98 -8.42 16.53 -22.47
CA SER A 98 -8.76 15.88 -23.75
C SER A 98 -9.60 16.77 -24.67
N ASN A 99 -10.08 17.91 -24.20
CA ASN A 99 -10.80 18.89 -25.03
C ASN A 99 -9.82 19.95 -25.54
N ALA A 100 -9.52 19.88 -26.86
CA ALA A 100 -8.46 20.66 -27.51
C ALA A 100 -8.62 22.21 -27.42
N GLU A 101 -9.84 22.73 -27.17
CA GLU A 101 -10.09 24.16 -26.96
C GLU A 101 -9.71 24.61 -25.54
N LEU A 102 -9.97 23.79 -24.52
CA LEU A 102 -9.65 24.09 -23.13
C LEU A 102 -8.17 23.87 -22.80
N ALA A 103 -7.48 22.98 -23.52
CA ALA A 103 -6.06 22.72 -23.34
C ALA A 103 -5.15 23.91 -23.75
N ARG A 104 -5.66 24.82 -24.56
CA ARG A 104 -4.91 26.04 -24.96
C ARG A 104 -4.95 27.14 -23.92
N GLU A 105 -5.95 27.19 -23.06
CA GLU A 105 -6.13 28.26 -22.06
C GLU A 105 -5.57 27.89 -20.68
N ALA A 106 -5.57 26.62 -20.31
CA ALA A 106 -5.02 26.16 -19.03
C ALA A 106 -3.57 25.74 -19.24
N GLY A 107 -2.60 26.54 -18.79
CA GLY A 107 -1.17 26.21 -18.84
C GLY A 107 -0.89 24.70 -18.65
N SER A 108 -0.74 23.98 -19.75
CA SER A 108 -0.89 22.52 -19.86
C SER A 108 0.11 21.69 -19.04
N GLY A 109 1.27 22.26 -18.70
CA GLY A 109 2.38 21.50 -18.12
C GLY A 109 2.10 20.93 -16.72
N LEU A 110 1.56 21.74 -15.79
CA LEU A 110 1.36 21.28 -14.39
C LEU A 110 0.21 20.29 -14.27
N ALA A 111 -0.90 20.55 -14.97
CA ALA A 111 -2.05 19.66 -14.97
C ALA A 111 -1.72 18.30 -15.60
N GLU A 112 -0.92 18.26 -16.66
CA GLU A 112 -0.43 17.02 -17.27
C GLU A 112 0.48 16.23 -16.33
N ILE A 113 1.39 16.91 -15.61
CA ILE A 113 2.23 16.28 -14.58
C ILE A 113 1.36 15.69 -13.48
N VAL A 114 0.39 16.42 -12.96
CA VAL A 114 -0.52 15.93 -11.91
C VAL A 114 -1.27 14.69 -12.39
N VAL A 115 -1.86 14.71 -13.58
CA VAL A 115 -2.58 13.55 -14.14
C VAL A 115 -1.66 12.35 -14.32
N ARG A 116 -0.44 12.58 -14.84
CA ARG A 116 0.52 11.52 -15.12
C ARG A 116 1.03 10.82 -13.86
N TYR A 117 1.23 11.58 -12.77
CA TYR A 117 1.80 11.07 -11.53
C TYR A 117 0.78 10.83 -10.42
N THR A 118 -0.51 11.04 -10.68
CA THR A 118 -1.56 10.87 -9.68
C THR A 118 -1.54 9.49 -9.04
N GLN A 119 -1.46 8.45 -9.86
CA GLN A 119 -1.46 7.09 -9.34
C GLN A 119 -0.26 6.85 -8.43
N THR A 120 0.91 7.38 -8.79
CA THR A 120 2.11 7.34 -7.95
C THR A 120 1.88 8.02 -6.61
N PHE A 121 1.24 9.20 -6.58
CA PHE A 121 0.94 9.91 -5.34
C PHE A 121 -0.05 9.16 -4.46
N LEU A 122 -1.06 8.53 -5.05
CA LEU A 122 -2.00 7.69 -4.31
C LEU A 122 -1.33 6.45 -3.70
N TRP A 123 -0.42 5.80 -4.43
CA TRP A 123 0.35 4.67 -3.90
C TRP A 123 1.27 5.09 -2.77
N LEU A 124 1.97 6.22 -2.91
CA LEU A 124 2.83 6.77 -1.85
C LEU A 124 2.02 7.10 -0.61
N GLN A 125 0.89 7.77 -0.76
CA GLN A 125 0.00 8.07 0.36
C GLN A 125 -0.48 6.77 1.05
N ARG A 126 -1.00 5.81 0.30
CA ARG A 126 -1.44 4.51 0.85
C ARG A 126 -0.31 3.73 1.51
N TYR A 127 0.91 3.84 0.98
CA TYR A 127 2.11 3.25 1.58
C TYR A 127 2.42 3.89 2.93
N ASP A 128 2.50 5.23 3.00
CA ASP A 128 2.82 5.97 4.22
C ASP A 128 1.78 5.73 5.32
N GLU A 129 0.52 5.60 4.94
CA GLU A 129 -0.60 5.36 5.85
C GLU A 129 -0.83 3.87 6.16
N GLY A 130 -0.06 2.96 5.59
CA GLY A 130 -0.20 1.52 5.78
C GLY A 130 -1.52 0.94 5.24
N LEU A 131 -2.12 1.58 4.25
CA LEU A 131 -3.44 1.27 3.68
C LEU A 131 -3.37 0.45 2.38
N LEU A 132 -2.19 0.07 1.93
CA LEU A 132 -2.07 -0.81 0.76
C LEU A 132 -2.75 -2.15 1.04
N THR A 133 -3.70 -2.50 0.18
CA THR A 133 -4.38 -3.81 0.16
C THR A 133 -3.81 -4.67 -0.96
N ASP A 134 -4.06 -5.97 -0.90
CA ASP A 134 -3.72 -6.85 -2.00
C ASP A 134 -4.57 -6.49 -3.23
N PRO A 135 -3.96 -6.20 -4.39
CA PRO A 135 -4.70 -5.87 -5.60
C PRO A 135 -5.40 -7.11 -6.15
N ARG A 136 -6.40 -6.90 -7.01
CA ARG A 136 -6.88 -7.96 -7.90
C ARG A 136 -5.78 -8.29 -8.88
N GLY A 137 -5.04 -9.38 -8.64
CA GLY A 137 -3.96 -9.81 -9.51
C GLY A 137 -4.42 -10.79 -10.58
N HIS A 138 -3.51 -11.09 -11.50
CA HIS A 138 -3.72 -12.11 -12.53
C HIS A 138 -3.40 -13.48 -11.94
N PRO A 139 -4.29 -14.49 -12.04
CA PRO A 139 -4.05 -15.82 -11.50
C PRO A 139 -2.80 -16.47 -12.10
N GLY A 140 -2.02 -17.18 -11.28
CA GLY A 140 -0.90 -18.01 -11.73
C GLY A 140 0.39 -17.22 -11.91
N GLY A 141 1.08 -17.49 -13.02
CA GLY A 141 2.42 -17.01 -13.36
C GLY A 141 3.43 -18.17 -13.41
N ALA A 142 4.02 -18.40 -14.59
CA ALA A 142 5.02 -19.44 -14.80
C ALA A 142 6.39 -18.98 -14.33
N LEU A 143 6.96 -19.65 -13.33
CA LEU A 143 8.36 -19.43 -12.92
C LEU A 143 9.32 -19.94 -14.00
N PRO A 144 10.52 -19.34 -14.14
CA PRO A 144 11.54 -19.88 -15.02
C PRO A 144 12.01 -21.24 -14.48
N PRO A 145 12.29 -22.23 -15.35
CA PRO A 145 13.03 -23.42 -14.97
C PRO A 145 14.39 -23.04 -14.39
N LEU A 146 14.89 -23.84 -13.46
CA LEU A 146 16.12 -23.53 -12.73
C LEU A 146 17.34 -23.41 -13.66
N ASP A 147 17.46 -24.29 -14.66
CA ASP A 147 18.50 -24.28 -15.67
C ASP A 147 18.47 -23.02 -16.56
N GLU A 148 17.27 -22.57 -16.94
CA GLU A 148 17.07 -21.34 -17.68
C GLU A 148 17.47 -20.09 -16.85
N ALA A 149 17.07 -20.08 -15.56
CA ALA A 149 17.46 -19.02 -14.65
C ALA A 149 18.98 -18.94 -14.46
N HIS A 150 19.65 -20.10 -14.28
CA HIS A 150 21.10 -20.16 -14.19
C HIS A 150 21.78 -19.70 -15.49
N ALA A 151 21.30 -20.14 -16.67
CA ALA A 151 21.85 -19.71 -17.95
C ALA A 151 21.72 -18.20 -18.15
N GLY A 152 20.56 -17.62 -17.79
CA GLY A 152 20.35 -16.18 -17.85
C GLY A 152 21.28 -15.40 -16.92
N ILE A 153 21.47 -15.86 -15.69
CA ILE A 153 22.41 -15.27 -14.73
C ILE A 153 23.86 -15.35 -15.24
N ALA A 154 24.24 -16.49 -15.84
CA ALA A 154 25.58 -16.66 -16.43
C ALA A 154 25.81 -15.68 -17.59
N THR A 155 24.83 -15.49 -18.45
CA THR A 155 24.87 -14.50 -19.55
C THR A 155 25.01 -13.09 -19.00
N LEU A 156 24.19 -12.71 -18.02
CA LEU A 156 24.26 -11.40 -17.35
C LEU A 156 25.64 -11.18 -16.72
N LYS A 157 26.20 -12.19 -16.08
CA LYS A 157 27.55 -12.14 -15.51
C LYS A 157 28.60 -11.87 -16.56
N ALA A 158 28.57 -12.60 -17.68
CA ALA A 158 29.53 -12.45 -18.77
C ALA A 158 29.50 -11.03 -19.35
N ASP A 159 28.30 -10.49 -19.61
CA ASP A 159 28.10 -9.12 -20.09
C ASP A 159 28.63 -8.07 -19.13
N LEU A 160 28.35 -8.21 -17.85
CA LEU A 160 28.80 -7.27 -16.83
C LEU A 160 30.31 -7.35 -16.59
N MET A 161 30.90 -8.53 -16.66
CA MET A 161 32.35 -8.72 -16.57
C MET A 161 33.07 -8.13 -17.77
N ALA A 162 32.55 -8.30 -18.98
CA ALA A 162 33.09 -7.68 -20.19
C ALA A 162 33.11 -6.15 -20.13
N LYS A 163 32.15 -5.56 -19.40
CA LYS A 163 32.06 -4.10 -19.12
C LYS A 163 32.86 -3.66 -17.88
N GLY A 164 33.53 -4.56 -17.18
CA GLY A 164 34.23 -4.25 -15.92
C GLY A 164 33.31 -3.93 -14.75
N GLN A 165 32.02 -4.32 -14.81
CA GLN A 165 30.99 -4.00 -13.84
C GLN A 165 30.64 -5.13 -12.87
N ALA A 166 31.26 -6.30 -13.03
CA ALA A 166 31.09 -7.43 -12.14
C ALA A 166 32.42 -8.17 -11.91
N SER A 167 32.53 -8.80 -10.74
CA SER A 167 33.63 -9.67 -10.37
C SER A 167 33.31 -11.15 -10.63
N ALA A 168 34.28 -12.04 -10.43
CA ALA A 168 34.09 -13.48 -10.49
C ALA A 168 33.04 -13.99 -9.46
N LEU A 169 32.82 -13.26 -8.35
CA LEU A 169 31.85 -13.58 -7.31
C LEU A 169 30.39 -13.27 -7.70
N PHE A 170 30.17 -12.47 -8.75
CA PHE A 170 28.82 -12.16 -9.22
C PHE A 170 28.10 -13.43 -9.65
N GLY A 171 26.90 -13.66 -9.11
CA GLY A 171 26.08 -14.83 -9.43
C GLY A 171 26.69 -16.17 -8.99
N LEU A 172 27.73 -16.16 -8.13
CA LEU A 172 28.20 -17.38 -7.47
C LEU A 172 27.17 -17.76 -6.41
N GLU A 173 26.44 -18.85 -6.68
CA GLU A 173 25.37 -19.33 -5.80
C GLU A 173 25.94 -19.87 -4.49
N ARG A 174 25.20 -19.68 -3.41
CA ARG A 174 25.43 -20.25 -2.09
C ARG A 174 24.50 -21.44 -1.91
N ASP A 175 25.05 -22.61 -1.76
CA ASP A 175 24.29 -23.87 -1.69
C ASP A 175 23.28 -23.98 -2.86
N ASP A 176 22.10 -24.51 -2.63
CA ASP A 176 21.00 -24.56 -3.61
C ASP A 176 20.01 -23.39 -3.43
N GLY A 177 20.52 -22.18 -3.17
CA GLY A 177 19.72 -21.04 -2.74
C GLY A 177 18.66 -20.60 -3.75
N LEU A 178 18.96 -20.63 -5.06
CA LEU A 178 18.01 -20.31 -6.12
C LEU A 178 16.94 -21.40 -6.28
N ALA A 179 17.33 -22.66 -6.23
CA ALA A 179 16.41 -23.80 -6.29
C ALA A 179 15.42 -23.76 -5.12
N ALA A 180 15.92 -23.55 -3.89
CA ALA A 180 15.09 -23.41 -2.70
C ALA A 180 14.12 -22.22 -2.79
N LEU A 181 14.57 -21.09 -3.35
CA LEU A 181 13.76 -19.89 -3.53
C LEU A 181 12.64 -20.12 -4.56
N LEU A 182 12.95 -20.69 -5.72
CA LEU A 182 11.94 -21.00 -6.75
C LEU A 182 10.94 -22.03 -6.24
N GLY A 183 11.41 -23.09 -5.54
CA GLY A 183 10.53 -24.06 -4.90
C GLY A 183 9.62 -23.47 -3.84
N ASN A 184 10.09 -22.48 -3.07
CA ASN A 184 9.27 -21.75 -2.13
C ASN A 184 8.14 -20.97 -2.85
N LEU A 185 8.44 -20.34 -3.99
CA LEU A 185 7.44 -19.61 -4.77
C LEU A 185 6.39 -20.50 -5.43
N ASP A 186 6.71 -21.76 -5.66
CA ASP A 186 5.80 -22.73 -6.28
C ASP A 186 5.06 -23.64 -5.27
N GLN A 187 5.33 -23.44 -3.98
CA GLN A 187 4.68 -24.25 -2.94
C GLN A 187 3.19 -24.00 -2.81
N THR A 188 2.49 -25.03 -2.36
CA THR A 188 1.08 -24.94 -1.98
C THR A 188 0.91 -25.00 -0.47
N ALA A 189 -0.09 -24.30 0.05
CA ALA A 189 -0.50 -24.33 1.44
C ALA A 189 -2.01 -24.60 1.51
N PHE A 190 -2.42 -25.60 2.28
CA PHE A 190 -3.84 -25.97 2.43
C PHE A 190 -4.57 -26.24 1.12
N GLY A 191 -3.87 -26.79 0.12
CA GLY A 191 -4.43 -27.12 -1.19
C GLY A 191 -4.54 -25.95 -2.18
N ALA A 192 -4.04 -24.78 -1.83
CA ALA A 192 -3.97 -23.60 -2.71
C ALA A 192 -2.53 -23.10 -2.87
N PRO A 193 -2.17 -22.46 -4.00
CA PRO A 193 -0.87 -21.83 -4.16
C PRO A 193 -0.61 -20.79 -3.05
N ALA A 194 0.57 -20.85 -2.43
CA ALA A 194 0.98 -19.86 -1.42
C ALA A 194 1.08 -18.43 -2.00
N TYR A 195 1.40 -18.35 -3.30
CA TYR A 195 1.48 -17.11 -4.08
C TYR A 195 0.55 -17.23 -5.30
N PRO A 196 -0.75 -16.90 -5.15
CA PRO A 196 -1.76 -17.28 -6.13
C PRO A 196 -1.77 -16.41 -7.39
N THR A 197 -1.17 -15.21 -7.35
CA THR A 197 -1.17 -14.28 -8.47
C THR A 197 0.22 -14.04 -9.03
N LEU A 198 0.27 -13.67 -10.29
CA LEU A 198 1.49 -13.28 -10.98
C LEU A 198 2.21 -12.14 -10.25
N GLU A 199 1.47 -11.13 -9.82
CA GLU A 199 1.99 -9.97 -9.09
C GLU A 199 2.60 -10.41 -7.75
N SER A 200 1.93 -11.33 -7.04
CA SER A 200 2.43 -11.88 -5.79
C SER A 200 3.72 -12.68 -6.01
N ARG A 201 3.78 -13.54 -7.04
CA ARG A 201 4.99 -14.29 -7.39
C ARG A 201 6.15 -13.38 -7.78
N ALA A 202 5.90 -12.36 -8.61
CA ALA A 202 6.91 -11.38 -9.02
C ALA A 202 7.46 -10.59 -7.84
N ALA A 203 6.58 -10.05 -6.99
CA ALA A 203 6.96 -9.27 -5.82
C ALA A 203 7.81 -10.08 -4.82
N HIS A 204 7.41 -11.32 -4.55
CA HIS A 204 8.14 -12.20 -3.65
C HIS A 204 9.46 -12.70 -4.28
N LEU A 205 9.52 -12.92 -5.60
CA LEU A 205 10.74 -13.26 -6.30
C LEU A 205 11.81 -12.18 -6.10
N LEU A 206 11.46 -10.91 -6.40
CA LEU A 206 12.36 -9.79 -6.17
C LEU A 206 12.79 -9.70 -4.70
N TYR A 207 11.81 -9.75 -3.79
CA TYR A 207 12.07 -9.62 -2.36
C TYR A 207 13.01 -10.71 -1.85
N PHE A 208 12.76 -11.99 -2.17
CA PHE A 208 13.55 -13.10 -1.67
C PHE A 208 14.96 -13.11 -2.24
N VAL A 209 15.15 -12.85 -3.54
CA VAL A 209 16.50 -12.79 -4.11
C VAL A 209 17.31 -11.67 -3.45
N VAL A 210 16.71 -10.51 -3.23
CA VAL A 210 17.41 -9.37 -2.64
C VAL A 210 17.68 -9.57 -1.15
N LYS A 211 16.75 -10.18 -0.39
CA LYS A 211 16.84 -10.30 1.07
C LYS A 211 17.52 -11.57 1.56
N ASN A 212 17.30 -12.71 0.90
CA ASN A 212 17.87 -13.99 1.36
C ASN A 212 19.31 -14.18 0.88
N HIS A 213 19.78 -13.32 -0.02
CA HIS A 213 21.16 -13.35 -0.53
C HIS A 213 21.59 -14.73 -1.03
N PRO A 214 20.88 -15.36 -2.00
CA PRO A 214 21.26 -16.68 -2.52
C PRO A 214 22.60 -16.67 -3.27
N PHE A 215 23.13 -15.49 -3.60
CA PHE A 215 24.42 -15.35 -4.30
C PHE A 215 25.45 -14.62 -3.43
N ALA A 216 26.73 -14.92 -3.66
CA ALA A 216 27.83 -14.26 -2.98
C ALA A 216 27.91 -12.76 -3.30
N ASP A 217 27.63 -12.38 -4.55
CA ASP A 217 27.52 -10.99 -5.01
C ASP A 217 26.44 -10.86 -6.09
N GLY A 218 25.91 -9.65 -6.27
CA GLY A 218 25.00 -9.28 -7.34
C GLY A 218 23.52 -9.47 -7.01
N ASN A 219 23.12 -9.82 -5.77
CA ASN A 219 21.73 -10.15 -5.45
C ASN A 219 20.69 -9.12 -5.88
N LYS A 220 20.99 -7.80 -5.78
CA LYS A 220 20.09 -6.75 -6.25
C LYS A 220 19.91 -6.77 -7.79
N ARG A 221 21.00 -6.91 -8.52
CA ARG A 221 20.98 -6.93 -9.99
C ARG A 221 20.36 -8.21 -10.53
N ILE A 222 20.67 -9.35 -9.90
CA ILE A 222 20.08 -10.65 -10.24
C ILE A 222 18.58 -10.67 -9.88
N GLY A 223 18.19 -10.11 -8.73
CA GLY A 223 16.79 -9.97 -8.35
C GLY A 223 15.99 -9.14 -9.36
N ALA A 224 16.53 -8.00 -9.80
CA ALA A 224 15.94 -7.17 -10.85
C ALA A 224 15.85 -7.91 -12.20
N PHE A 225 16.91 -8.64 -12.58
CA PHE A 225 16.95 -9.43 -13.80
C PHE A 225 15.90 -10.55 -13.80
N LEU A 226 15.84 -11.34 -12.73
CA LEU A 226 14.86 -12.43 -12.60
C LEU A 226 13.43 -11.91 -12.54
N PHE A 227 13.20 -10.79 -11.87
CA PHE A 227 11.90 -10.11 -11.82
C PHE A 227 11.44 -9.68 -13.22
N ALA A 228 12.30 -8.97 -13.97
CA ALA A 228 11.98 -8.55 -15.32
C ALA A 228 11.79 -9.75 -16.27
N GLY A 229 12.63 -10.77 -16.15
CA GLY A 229 12.51 -12.04 -16.89
C GLY A 229 11.21 -12.78 -16.59
N PHE A 230 10.81 -12.83 -15.33
CA PHE A 230 9.51 -13.41 -14.91
C PHE A 230 8.32 -12.65 -15.54
N LEU A 231 8.35 -11.31 -15.49
CA LEU A 231 7.30 -10.51 -16.12
C LEU A 231 7.27 -10.70 -17.65
N HIS A 232 8.44 -10.75 -18.30
CA HIS A 232 8.54 -11.00 -19.73
C HIS A 232 7.98 -12.38 -20.13
N ARG A 233 8.35 -13.42 -19.36
CA ARG A 233 7.87 -14.78 -19.58
C ARG A 233 6.35 -14.93 -19.51
N ASN A 234 5.72 -14.05 -18.77
CA ASN A 234 4.27 -14.06 -18.52
C ASN A 234 3.54 -12.93 -19.29
N ASP A 235 4.18 -12.34 -20.31
CA ASP A 235 3.64 -11.26 -21.15
C ASP A 235 3.14 -10.04 -20.34
N ARG A 236 3.81 -9.73 -19.21
CA ARG A 236 3.47 -8.64 -18.31
C ARG A 236 4.58 -7.60 -18.10
N LEU A 237 5.66 -7.69 -18.86
CA LEU A 237 6.76 -6.70 -18.78
C LEU A 237 6.34 -5.37 -19.40
N PHE A 238 5.47 -5.42 -20.43
CA PHE A 238 4.99 -4.24 -21.13
C PHE A 238 3.48 -4.09 -20.97
N GLY A 239 3.02 -2.85 -20.82
CA GLY A 239 1.61 -2.50 -20.86
C GLY A 239 1.01 -2.57 -22.26
N ALA A 240 -0.30 -2.35 -22.37
CA ALA A 240 -1.02 -2.35 -23.64
C ALA A 240 -0.54 -1.24 -24.61
N ASP A 241 0.07 -0.19 -24.09
CA ASP A 241 0.68 0.92 -24.83
C ASP A 241 2.13 0.64 -25.26
N GLY A 242 2.66 -0.56 -24.95
CA GLY A 242 4.05 -0.95 -25.23
C GLY A 242 5.08 -0.33 -24.27
N SER A 243 4.69 0.45 -23.29
CA SER A 243 5.59 0.94 -22.25
C SER A 243 5.90 -0.14 -21.21
N PRO A 244 7.11 -0.17 -20.61
CA PRO A 244 7.39 -1.10 -19.52
C PRO A 244 6.54 -0.77 -18.29
N VAL A 245 5.94 -1.78 -17.68
CA VAL A 245 5.12 -1.64 -16.46
C VAL A 245 5.96 -1.06 -15.31
N VAL A 246 7.22 -1.46 -15.24
CA VAL A 246 8.22 -0.87 -14.35
C VAL A 246 9.43 -0.51 -15.20
N ASN A 247 9.74 0.78 -15.31
CA ASN A 247 10.91 1.25 -16.06
C ASN A 247 12.22 1.00 -15.29
N ASP A 248 13.36 1.21 -15.95
CA ASP A 248 14.70 0.94 -15.41
C ASP A 248 14.96 1.65 -14.07
N VAL A 249 14.59 2.93 -13.99
CA VAL A 249 14.77 3.74 -12.77
C VAL A 249 13.86 3.22 -11.65
N GLY A 250 12.61 2.89 -11.97
CA GLY A 250 11.67 2.30 -11.03
C GLY A 250 12.14 0.95 -10.49
N LEU A 251 12.65 0.07 -11.37
CA LEU A 251 13.17 -1.23 -10.97
C LEU A 251 14.42 -1.12 -10.10
N ALA A 252 15.32 -0.19 -10.42
CA ALA A 252 16.49 0.09 -9.59
C ALA A 252 16.08 0.63 -8.22
N ALA A 253 15.13 1.58 -8.15
CA ALA A 253 14.60 2.14 -6.92
C ALA A 253 13.94 1.06 -6.05
N LEU A 254 13.09 0.19 -6.63
CA LEU A 254 12.47 -0.94 -5.93
C LEU A 254 13.51 -1.91 -5.35
N SER A 255 14.53 -2.26 -6.12
CA SER A 255 15.59 -3.16 -5.68
C SER A 255 16.38 -2.59 -4.50
N LEU A 256 16.63 -1.28 -4.49
CA LEU A 256 17.29 -0.56 -3.40
C LEU A 256 16.37 -0.45 -2.18
N LEU A 257 15.10 -0.13 -2.37
CA LEU A 257 14.11 -0.04 -1.30
C LEU A 257 13.96 -1.38 -0.59
N VAL A 258 13.81 -2.48 -1.35
CA VAL A 258 13.79 -3.84 -0.79
C VAL A 258 15.07 -4.13 -0.02
N ALA A 259 16.25 -3.80 -0.57
CA ALA A 259 17.53 -4.08 0.09
C ALA A 259 17.68 -3.38 1.44
N GLN A 260 17.21 -2.13 1.54
CA GLN A 260 17.31 -1.30 2.74
C GLN A 260 16.18 -1.54 3.75
N SER A 261 15.09 -2.19 3.36
CA SER A 261 13.92 -2.41 4.21
C SER A 261 14.23 -3.27 5.42
N ARG A 262 13.49 -3.07 6.50
CA ARG A 262 13.50 -3.94 7.68
C ARG A 262 12.58 -5.14 7.47
N PRO A 263 12.81 -6.27 8.13
CA PRO A 263 11.93 -7.46 8.02
C PRO A 263 10.44 -7.16 8.31
N ALA A 264 10.17 -6.23 9.24
CA ALA A 264 8.80 -5.81 9.58
C ALA A 264 8.08 -5.08 8.44
N GLU A 265 8.79 -4.57 7.44
CA GLU A 265 8.25 -3.83 6.29
C GLU A 265 7.94 -4.73 5.09
N LYS A 266 8.23 -6.05 5.20
CA LYS A 266 8.06 -7.02 4.10
C LYS A 266 6.69 -6.92 3.45
N ASP A 267 5.62 -7.06 4.23
CA ASP A 267 4.27 -7.17 3.70
C ASP A 267 3.81 -5.89 3.00
N VAL A 268 4.24 -4.73 3.52
CA VAL A 268 3.93 -3.43 2.93
C VAL A 268 4.65 -3.27 1.59
N LEU A 269 5.92 -3.68 1.51
CA LEU A 269 6.70 -3.63 0.27
C LEU A 269 6.18 -4.60 -0.79
N ILE A 270 5.82 -5.82 -0.38
CA ILE A 270 5.20 -6.79 -1.29
C ILE A 270 3.93 -6.20 -1.89
N ARG A 271 3.05 -5.62 -1.06
CA ARG A 271 1.82 -4.98 -1.55
C ARG A 271 2.10 -3.78 -2.45
N LEU A 272 3.10 -2.97 -2.14
CA LEU A 272 3.50 -1.86 -3.01
C LEU A 272 3.88 -2.38 -4.41
N ILE A 273 4.76 -3.38 -4.48
CA ILE A 273 5.19 -3.98 -5.76
C ILE A 273 3.99 -4.59 -6.50
N MET A 274 3.14 -5.34 -5.79
CA MET A 274 1.94 -5.94 -6.38
C MET A 274 1.00 -4.88 -6.97
N ASN A 275 0.74 -3.79 -6.25
CA ASN A 275 -0.11 -2.69 -6.74
C ASN A 275 0.50 -1.98 -7.95
N MET A 276 1.83 -1.78 -7.97
CA MET A 276 2.53 -1.22 -9.14
C MET A 276 2.41 -2.10 -10.37
N LEU A 277 2.43 -3.43 -10.22
CA LEU A 277 2.30 -4.38 -11.32
C LEU A 277 0.86 -4.57 -11.80
N ALA A 278 -0.10 -4.55 -10.88
CA ALA A 278 -1.51 -4.72 -11.22
C ALA A 278 -2.03 -3.55 -12.06
N GLY A 279 -1.44 -2.36 -11.92
CA GLY A 279 -1.99 -1.15 -12.51
C GLY A 279 -3.40 -0.86 -11.96
N ASP A 280 -4.13 0.00 -12.63
CA ASP A 280 -5.56 0.18 -12.36
C ASP A 280 -6.34 -0.98 -13.00
N VAL A 281 -6.41 -2.13 -12.34
CA VAL A 281 -7.47 -3.10 -12.60
C VAL A 281 -8.70 -2.57 -11.86
N ALA A 282 -9.45 -1.72 -12.58
CA ALA A 282 -10.75 -1.22 -12.16
C ALA A 282 -11.74 -2.38 -11.94
#